data_fe17ada5a68c69f15d7d796df3b82ed6
#
_entry.id   fe17ada5a68c69f15d7d796df3b82ed6
#
_cell.length_a   1.000
_cell.length_b   1.000
_cell.length_c   1.000
_cell.angle_alpha   90.00
_cell.angle_beta   90.00
_cell.angle_gamma   90.00
#
_symmetry.space_group_name_H-M   'P 1'
#
loop_
_entity.id
_entity.type
_entity.pdbx_description
1 polymer ?
#
loop_
_entity_poly.entity_id
_entity_poly.type
_entity_poly.pdbx_seq_one_letter_code
_entity_poly.pdbx_strand_id
1 'polypeptide(L)'
;MAKYHFIIIGSGWRALYYVRVAKALPEIFCIDAMYCRTQEKADLIAGQYQIHTTTSIEECVAYKPDFAVVAVKKDAICDVSMEWLDRGITVLSETPAALDTDSLNKLYSYYKCGKKQVVAEQYR
;
A
#
# COMPACT_ATOMS: atom_id res chain seq x y z
N MET A 1 -12.63 9.04 -15.63
CA MET A 1 -11.36 9.36 -14.97
C MET A 1 -11.46 9.09 -13.47
N ALA A 2 -10.50 8.38 -12.91
CA ALA A 2 -10.56 8.02 -11.50
C ALA A 2 -10.29 9.23 -10.63
N LYS A 3 -10.97 9.28 -9.47
CA LYS A 3 -10.80 10.36 -8.52
C LYS A 3 -9.51 10.26 -7.70
N TYR A 4 -9.10 9.02 -7.40
CA TYR A 4 -7.88 8.74 -6.64
C TYR A 4 -7.04 7.71 -7.37
N HIS A 5 -5.71 7.88 -7.32
CA HIS A 5 -4.80 6.87 -7.84
C HIS A 5 -3.85 6.47 -6.73
N PHE A 6 -3.50 5.20 -6.69
CA PHE A 6 -2.73 4.67 -5.58
C PHE A 6 -1.82 3.53 -6.02
N ILE A 7 -0.89 3.20 -5.16
CA ILE A 7 0.01 2.06 -5.36
C ILE A 7 -0.27 1.02 -4.26
N ILE A 8 0.08 -0.22 -4.55
CA ILE A 8 -0.08 -1.32 -3.60
C ILE A 8 1.30 -1.89 -3.32
N ILE A 9 1.68 -1.95 -2.04
CA ILE A 9 2.94 -2.54 -1.61
C ILE A 9 2.62 -3.91 -1.05
N GLY A 10 3.03 -4.95 -1.76
CA GLY A 10 2.71 -6.33 -1.42
C GLY A 10 1.99 -7.01 -2.56
N SER A 11 1.99 -8.34 -2.53
CA SER A 11 1.42 -9.13 -3.61
C SER A 11 0.69 -10.39 -3.12
N GLY A 12 0.37 -10.45 -1.83
CA GLY A 12 -0.39 -11.56 -1.27
C GLY A 12 -1.89 -11.39 -1.49
N TRP A 13 -2.67 -12.29 -0.92
CA TRP A 13 -4.12 -12.27 -1.17
C TRP A 13 -4.80 -11.01 -0.64
N ARG A 14 -4.29 -10.41 0.43
CA ARG A 14 -4.86 -9.15 0.92
C ARG A 14 -4.58 -8.00 -0.04
N ALA A 15 -3.39 -7.98 -0.65
CA ALA A 15 -3.10 -6.98 -1.68
C ALA A 15 -4.07 -7.12 -2.85
N LEU A 16 -4.40 -8.34 -3.23
CA LEU A 16 -5.33 -8.59 -4.33
C LEU A 16 -6.75 -8.15 -4.03
N TYR A 17 -7.12 -8.08 -2.75
CA TYR A 17 -8.41 -7.50 -2.37
C TYR A 17 -8.54 -6.07 -2.88
N TYR A 18 -7.48 -5.28 -2.74
CA TYR A 18 -7.50 -3.89 -3.20
C TYR A 18 -7.53 -3.77 -4.71
N VAL A 19 -6.96 -4.76 -5.41
CA VAL A 19 -7.11 -4.82 -6.87
C VAL A 19 -8.58 -4.99 -7.24
N ARG A 20 -9.28 -5.87 -6.55
CA ARG A 20 -10.70 -6.09 -6.81
C ARG A 20 -11.53 -4.84 -6.52
N VAL A 21 -11.20 -4.15 -5.43
CA VAL A 21 -11.92 -2.91 -5.09
C VAL A 21 -11.76 -1.88 -6.22
N ALA A 22 -10.54 -1.70 -6.70
CA ALA A 22 -10.29 -0.72 -7.77
C ALA A 22 -11.01 -1.12 -9.06
N LYS A 23 -11.01 -2.41 -9.38
CA LYS A 23 -11.71 -2.87 -10.60
C LYS A 23 -13.23 -2.75 -10.49
N ALA A 24 -13.75 -2.91 -9.26
CA ALA A 24 -15.19 -2.74 -9.04
C ALA A 24 -15.62 -1.29 -9.05
N LEU A 25 -14.71 -0.38 -8.73
CA LEU A 25 -15.00 1.05 -8.60
C LEU A 25 -14.03 1.88 -9.46
N PRO A 26 -14.01 1.64 -10.78
CA PRO A 26 -13.00 2.29 -11.64
C PRO A 26 -13.16 3.80 -11.76
N GLU A 27 -14.35 4.32 -11.43
CA GLU A 27 -14.58 5.77 -11.45
C GLU A 27 -13.99 6.46 -10.23
N ILE A 28 -13.69 5.70 -9.17
CA ILE A 28 -13.18 6.25 -7.93
C ILE A 28 -11.69 5.95 -7.80
N PHE A 29 -11.26 4.73 -8.13
CA PHE A 29 -9.90 4.28 -7.87
C PHE A 29 -9.20 3.79 -9.12
N CYS A 30 -7.92 4.13 -9.21
CA CYS A 30 -7.03 3.65 -10.26
C CYS A 30 -5.73 3.18 -9.61
N ILE A 31 -5.28 1.98 -9.96
CA ILE A 31 -4.01 1.45 -9.46
C ILE A 31 -2.89 1.92 -10.40
N ASP A 32 -1.95 2.71 -9.88
CA ASP A 32 -0.79 3.11 -10.65
C ASP A 32 0.15 1.92 -10.85
N ALA A 33 0.41 1.18 -9.79
CA ALA A 33 1.28 0.01 -9.84
C ALA A 33 1.12 -0.82 -8.57
N MET A 34 1.44 -2.11 -8.68
CA MET A 34 1.63 -2.97 -7.52
C MET A 34 3.11 -3.30 -7.44
N TYR A 35 3.71 -3.02 -6.28
CA TYR A 35 5.10 -3.37 -6.03
C TYR A 35 5.21 -4.83 -5.62
N CYS A 36 6.04 -5.58 -6.34
CA CYS A 36 6.32 -6.98 -6.05
C CYS A 36 7.81 -7.13 -5.79
N ARG A 37 8.17 -8.04 -4.89
CA ARG A 37 9.57 -8.21 -4.51
C ARG A 37 10.41 -8.89 -5.59
N THR A 38 9.78 -9.72 -6.42
CA THR A 38 10.50 -10.44 -7.47
C THR A 38 9.82 -10.19 -8.81
N GLN A 39 10.61 -10.24 -9.88
CA GLN A 39 10.10 -10.06 -11.23
C GLN A 39 9.15 -11.20 -11.60
N GLU A 40 9.44 -12.40 -11.11
CA GLU A 40 8.58 -13.55 -11.36
C GLU A 40 7.17 -13.33 -10.83
N LYS A 41 7.06 -12.84 -9.60
CA LYS A 41 5.77 -12.55 -8.99
C LYS A 41 5.08 -11.40 -9.70
N ALA A 42 5.84 -10.38 -10.08
CA ALA A 42 5.30 -9.22 -10.80
C ALA A 42 4.69 -9.66 -12.13
N ASP A 43 5.39 -10.50 -12.87
CA ASP A 43 4.90 -10.98 -14.16
C ASP A 43 3.64 -11.82 -14.00
N LEU A 44 3.61 -12.68 -12.99
CA LEU A 44 2.47 -13.53 -12.71
C LEU A 44 1.21 -12.70 -12.42
N ILE A 45 1.34 -11.71 -11.54
CA ILE A 45 0.22 -10.86 -11.16
C ILE A 45 -0.24 -10.00 -12.33
N ALA A 46 0.70 -9.44 -13.08
CA ALA A 46 0.36 -8.61 -14.24
C ALA A 46 -0.46 -9.40 -15.26
N GLY A 47 -0.07 -10.64 -15.53
CA GLY A 47 -0.80 -11.47 -16.47
C GLY A 47 -2.14 -11.93 -15.96
N GLN A 48 -2.25 -12.21 -14.68
CA GLN A 48 -3.45 -12.76 -14.07
C GLN A 48 -4.52 -11.69 -13.81
N TYR A 49 -4.12 -10.49 -13.41
CA TYR A 49 -5.06 -9.45 -12.99
C TYR A 49 -5.09 -8.23 -13.90
N GLN A 50 -4.21 -8.20 -14.91
CA GLN A 50 -4.16 -7.09 -15.89
C GLN A 50 -4.00 -5.75 -15.22
N ILE A 51 -3.02 -5.66 -14.33
CA ILE A 51 -2.63 -4.41 -13.69
C ILE A 51 -1.13 -4.21 -13.93
N HIS A 52 -0.69 -2.98 -13.81
CA HIS A 52 0.73 -2.69 -13.90
C HIS A 52 1.43 -3.12 -12.61
N THR A 53 2.51 -3.87 -12.75
CA THR A 53 3.33 -4.31 -11.61
C THR A 53 4.76 -3.84 -11.81
N THR A 54 5.50 -3.72 -10.72
CA THR A 54 6.88 -3.27 -10.79
C THR A 54 7.67 -3.82 -9.62
N THR A 55 8.98 -3.94 -9.80
CA THR A 55 9.90 -4.25 -8.72
C THR A 55 10.71 -3.02 -8.31
N SER A 56 10.35 -1.85 -8.83
CA SER A 56 11.07 -0.60 -8.58
C SER A 56 10.31 0.32 -7.64
N ILE A 57 10.89 0.58 -6.48
CA ILE A 57 10.33 1.55 -5.53
C ILE A 57 10.37 2.95 -6.13
N GLU A 58 11.43 3.28 -6.86
CA GLU A 58 11.57 4.59 -7.49
C GLU A 58 10.43 4.85 -8.48
N GLU A 59 10.04 3.83 -9.23
CA GLU A 59 8.91 3.96 -10.14
C GLU A 59 7.64 4.29 -9.37
N CYS A 60 7.39 3.58 -8.26
CA CYS A 60 6.21 3.82 -7.43
C CYS A 60 6.17 5.25 -6.91
N VAL A 61 7.30 5.76 -6.46
CA VAL A 61 7.39 7.13 -5.94
C VAL A 61 7.13 8.13 -7.06
N ALA A 62 7.60 7.84 -8.27
CA ALA A 62 7.47 8.74 -9.40
C ALA A 62 6.01 8.99 -9.81
N TYR A 63 5.12 8.04 -9.52
CA TYR A 63 3.70 8.23 -9.81
C TYR A 63 3.04 9.29 -8.94
N LYS A 64 3.65 9.65 -7.83
CA LYS A 64 3.08 10.60 -6.84
C LYS A 64 1.66 10.20 -6.47
N PRO A 65 1.49 8.96 -5.96
CA PRO A 65 0.15 8.46 -5.68
C PRO A 65 -0.54 9.23 -4.56
N ASP A 66 -1.85 9.21 -4.57
CA ASP A 66 -2.62 9.82 -3.49
C ASP A 66 -2.41 9.08 -2.17
N PHE A 67 -2.22 7.76 -2.24
CA PHE A 67 -1.90 6.97 -1.06
C PHE A 67 -1.24 5.66 -1.48
N ALA A 68 -0.59 5.02 -0.51
CA ALA A 68 0.01 3.70 -0.69
C ALA A 68 -0.70 2.71 0.22
N VAL A 69 -1.15 1.61 -0.36
CA VAL A 69 -1.71 0.50 0.40
C VAL A 69 -0.56 -0.40 0.83
N VAL A 70 -0.39 -0.59 2.15
CA VAL A 70 0.65 -1.46 2.69
C VAL A 70 0.00 -2.76 3.12
N ALA A 71 0.17 -3.79 2.32
CA ALA A 71 -0.45 -5.11 2.52
C ALA A 71 0.64 -6.18 2.50
N VAL A 72 1.55 -6.09 3.46
CA VAL A 72 2.68 -7.00 3.62
C VAL A 72 2.47 -7.85 4.87
N LYS A 73 3.43 -8.71 5.19
CA LYS A 73 3.35 -9.52 6.40
C LYS A 73 3.21 -8.62 7.63
N LYS A 74 2.47 -9.11 8.63
CA LYS A 74 2.15 -8.28 9.80
C LYS A 74 3.39 -7.74 10.52
N ASP A 75 4.49 -8.50 10.51
CA ASP A 75 5.72 -8.07 11.18
C ASP A 75 6.49 -7.03 10.38
N ALA A 76 6.10 -6.77 9.13
CA ALA A 76 6.74 -5.76 8.30
C ALA A 76 5.87 -4.52 8.10
N ILE A 77 4.60 -4.54 8.50
CA ILE A 77 3.68 -3.45 8.20
C ILE A 77 4.17 -2.12 8.77
N CYS A 78 4.63 -2.13 10.02
CA CYS A 78 5.05 -0.89 10.67
C CYS A 78 6.24 -0.25 9.94
N ASP A 79 7.28 -1.04 9.68
CA ASP A 79 8.50 -0.52 9.04
C ASP A 79 8.21 -0.04 7.63
N VAL A 80 7.45 -0.80 6.86
CA VAL A 80 7.12 -0.41 5.49
C VAL A 80 6.24 0.84 5.49
N SER A 81 5.28 0.91 6.42
CA SER A 81 4.45 2.11 6.53
C SER A 81 5.30 3.35 6.82
N MET A 82 6.26 3.24 7.73
CA MET A 82 7.13 4.37 8.04
C MET A 82 7.96 4.80 6.82
N GLU A 83 8.43 3.85 6.02
CA GLU A 83 9.17 4.17 4.80
C GLU A 83 8.34 5.06 3.87
N TRP A 84 7.06 4.75 3.70
CA TRP A 84 6.21 5.52 2.81
C TRP A 84 5.77 6.83 3.44
N LEU A 85 5.54 6.85 4.76
CA LEU A 85 5.26 8.11 5.46
C LEU A 85 6.45 9.07 5.38
N ASP A 86 7.68 8.54 5.44
CA ASP A 86 8.88 9.36 5.29
C ASP A 86 8.93 10.04 3.93
N ARG A 87 8.35 9.42 2.90
CA ARG A 87 8.28 10.01 1.57
C ARG A 87 7.15 11.03 1.41
N GLY A 88 6.39 11.26 2.48
CA GLY A 88 5.28 12.20 2.44
C GLY A 88 4.02 11.64 1.81
N ILE A 89 3.92 10.32 1.70
CA ILE A 89 2.77 9.67 1.08
C ILE A 89 1.86 9.11 2.17
N THR A 90 0.56 9.39 2.05
CA THR A 90 -0.44 8.83 2.95
C THR A 90 -0.45 7.31 2.83
N VAL A 91 -0.59 6.62 3.97
CA VAL A 91 -0.57 5.16 4.01
C VAL A 91 -1.92 4.62 4.45
N LEU A 92 -2.41 3.63 3.71
CA LEU A 92 -3.53 2.79 4.15
C LEU A 92 -2.95 1.41 4.40
N SER A 93 -2.88 0.98 5.66
CA SER A 93 -2.25 -0.28 6.01
C SER A 93 -3.26 -1.30 6.49
N GLU A 94 -2.89 -2.58 6.32
CA GLU A 94 -3.63 -3.66 6.96
C GLU A 94 -3.31 -3.71 8.45
N THR A 95 -4.11 -4.45 9.21
CA THR A 95 -3.88 -4.65 10.63
C THR A 95 -2.92 -5.80 10.86
N PRO A 96 -2.12 -5.75 11.92
CA PRO A 96 -1.96 -4.64 12.86
C PRO A 96 -0.97 -3.60 12.35
N ALA A 97 -1.19 -2.35 12.72
CA ALA A 97 -0.29 -1.27 12.31
C ALA A 97 1.09 -1.44 12.94
N ALA A 98 1.15 -1.99 14.14
CA ALA A 98 2.39 -2.24 14.87
C ALA A 98 2.19 -3.44 15.78
N LEU A 99 3.29 -4.11 16.14
CA LEU A 99 3.23 -5.31 16.97
C LEU A 99 3.59 -5.06 18.42
N ASP A 100 4.17 -3.92 18.74
CA ASP A 100 4.57 -3.60 20.10
C ASP A 100 4.41 -2.11 20.36
N THR A 101 4.54 -1.74 21.64
CA THR A 101 4.34 -0.37 22.08
C THR A 101 5.38 0.58 21.50
N ASP A 102 6.64 0.15 21.40
CA ASP A 102 7.69 1.00 20.86
C ASP A 102 7.42 1.36 19.40
N SER A 103 7.04 0.36 18.60
CA SER A 103 6.71 0.60 17.18
C SER A 103 5.48 1.50 17.05
N LEU A 104 4.48 1.29 17.90
CA LEU A 104 3.28 2.12 17.87
C LEU A 104 3.61 3.57 18.21
N ASN A 105 4.50 3.79 19.18
CA ASN A 105 4.93 5.13 19.55
C ASN A 105 5.66 5.81 18.40
N LYS A 106 6.46 5.07 17.63
CA LYS A 106 7.12 5.62 16.47
C LYS A 106 6.09 6.07 15.43
N LEU A 107 5.09 5.24 15.16
CA LEU A 107 4.02 5.63 14.24
C LEU A 107 3.27 6.85 14.73
N TYR A 108 3.00 6.92 16.03
CA TYR A 108 2.32 8.08 16.60
C TYR A 108 3.12 9.36 16.38
N SER A 109 4.46 9.28 16.44
CA SER A 109 5.27 10.47 16.19
C SER A 109 5.13 10.97 14.75
N TYR A 110 4.91 10.08 13.78
CA TYR A 110 4.60 10.50 12.42
C TYR A 110 3.28 11.25 12.36
N TYR A 111 2.27 10.75 13.04
CA TYR A 111 0.97 11.42 13.11
C TYR A 111 1.12 12.83 13.69
N LYS A 112 1.90 12.98 14.75
CA LYS A 112 2.14 14.28 15.39
C LYS A 112 2.84 15.25 14.44
N CYS A 113 3.61 14.73 13.48
CA CYS A 113 4.30 15.56 12.48
C CYS A 113 3.43 15.83 11.25
N GLY A 114 2.16 15.45 11.27
CA GLY A 114 1.25 15.71 10.16
C GLY A 114 1.21 14.64 9.09
N LYS A 115 1.92 13.53 9.27
CA LYS A 115 1.84 12.39 8.34
C LYS A 115 0.55 11.64 8.62
N LYS A 116 0.00 10.99 7.59
CA LYS A 116 -1.30 10.36 7.73
C LYS A 116 -1.24 8.87 7.41
N GLN A 117 -1.69 8.06 8.36
CA GLN A 117 -1.88 6.64 8.18
C GLN A 117 -3.30 6.25 8.60
N VAL A 118 -3.97 5.48 7.74
CA VAL A 118 -5.28 4.91 8.04
C VAL A 118 -5.10 3.40 8.08
N VAL A 119 -5.67 2.76 9.10
CA VAL A 119 -5.59 1.32 9.25
C VAL A 119 -6.90 0.70 8.81
N ALA A 120 -6.82 -0.26 7.88
CA ALA A 120 -8.01 -0.93 7.39
C ALA A 120 -8.40 -2.03 8.37
N GLU A 121 -9.58 -1.90 8.98
CA GLU A 121 -10.09 -2.88 9.91
C GLU A 121 -11.36 -3.50 9.35
N GLN A 122 -11.46 -4.81 9.53
CA GLN A 122 -12.57 -5.57 8.98
C GLN A 122 -13.37 -6.16 10.12
N TYR A 123 -14.22 -5.37 10.69
CA TYR A 123 -15.08 -5.87 11.75
C TYR A 123 -16.48 -6.06 11.26
N ARG A 124 -17.10 -6.91 11.94
CA ARG A 124 -18.47 -7.22 11.76
C ARG A 124 -19.26 -6.93 12.95
#